data_dc9ccd4a04da7cef1f6dec195df4cb79
#
_entry.id   dc9ccd4a04da7cef1f6dec195df4cb79
#
_cell.length_a   1.000
_cell.length_b   1.000
_cell.length_c   1.000
_cell.angle_alpha   90.00
_cell.angle_beta   90.00
_cell.angle_gamma   90.00
#
_symmetry.space_group_name_H-M   'P 1'
#
loop_
_entity.id
_entity.type
_entity.pdbx_description
1 polymer ?
#
loop_
_entity_poly.entity_id
_entity_poly.type
_entity_poly.pdbx_seq_one_letter_code
_entity_poly.pdbx_strand_id
1 'polypeptide(L)'
;MVVIQNIINDTNIDENNLRLVCEDFLIDNSLQDSELLIRLVSPVEIQVLNKEYRDKNQVTNVLSFQSDIPEEVGESLLGDVVICVDVVREEALLSGKRFSDHLTHMAIHGVLHLLGHDHADMTSANKMESIEIDYLDKLGISNPYI
;
A
#
# COMPACT_ATOMS: atom_id res chain seq x y z
N MET A 1 -5.33 13.56 -3.56
CA MET A 1 -3.91 13.79 -3.83
C MET A 1 -3.07 12.71 -3.16
N VAL A 2 -2.12 12.16 -3.88
CA VAL A 2 -1.18 11.15 -3.34
C VAL A 2 0.17 11.80 -3.12
N VAL A 3 0.69 11.68 -1.89
CA VAL A 3 2.01 12.18 -1.51
C VAL A 3 2.89 10.98 -1.19
N ILE A 4 4.08 10.93 -1.78
CA ILE A 4 5.06 9.88 -1.51
C ILE A 4 6.23 10.46 -0.75
N GLN A 5 6.52 9.87 0.41
CA GLN A 5 7.70 10.18 1.21
C GLN A 5 8.71 9.03 1.09
N ASN A 6 9.72 9.22 0.27
CA ASN A 6 10.82 8.28 0.11
C ASN A 6 11.89 8.56 1.18
N ILE A 7 11.61 8.13 2.41
CA ILE A 7 12.44 8.44 3.59
C ILE A 7 13.83 7.82 3.49
N ILE A 8 13.95 6.68 2.81
CA ILE A 8 15.21 5.98 2.63
C ILE A 8 16.06 6.52 1.47
N ASN A 9 15.54 7.50 0.74
CA ASN A 9 16.22 8.12 -0.41
C ASN A 9 16.64 7.11 -1.48
N ASP A 10 15.81 6.11 -1.73
CA ASP A 10 16.06 5.10 -2.76
C ASP A 10 15.77 5.69 -4.15
N THR A 11 16.83 5.89 -4.94
CA THR A 11 16.72 6.49 -6.27
C THR A 11 16.28 5.51 -7.36
N ASN A 12 16.16 4.23 -7.04
CA ASN A 12 15.71 3.19 -7.98
C ASN A 12 14.18 3.02 -8.00
N ILE A 13 13.48 3.83 -7.22
CA ILE A 13 12.02 3.80 -7.16
C ILE A 13 11.47 4.88 -8.10
N ASP A 14 10.59 4.49 -9.00
CA ASP A 14 9.83 5.42 -9.83
C ASP A 14 8.64 5.95 -9.03
N GLU A 15 8.90 7.01 -8.24
CA GLU A 15 7.89 7.64 -7.38
C GLU A 15 6.74 8.20 -8.20
N ASN A 16 7.02 8.75 -9.37
CA ASN A 16 6.01 9.34 -10.23
C ASN A 16 5.00 8.28 -10.71
N ASN A 17 5.51 7.13 -11.14
CA ASN A 17 4.65 6.03 -11.57
C ASN A 17 3.80 5.50 -10.41
N LEU A 18 4.41 5.31 -9.24
CA LEU A 18 3.70 4.85 -8.05
C LEU A 18 2.59 5.83 -7.65
N ARG A 19 2.89 7.13 -7.68
CA ARG A 19 1.92 8.18 -7.38
C ARG A 19 0.75 8.16 -8.36
N LEU A 20 1.04 8.09 -9.65
CA LEU A 20 0.00 8.09 -10.70
C LEU A 20 -0.90 6.88 -10.62
N VAL A 21 -0.35 5.69 -10.36
CA VAL A 21 -1.12 4.47 -10.20
C VAL A 21 -2.08 4.59 -9.00
N CYS A 22 -1.59 5.10 -7.89
CA CYS A 22 -2.42 5.27 -6.70
C CYS A 22 -3.48 6.35 -6.90
N GLU A 23 -3.17 7.45 -7.60
CA GLU A 23 -4.16 8.47 -7.94
C GLU A 23 -5.28 7.90 -8.82
N ASP A 24 -4.92 7.11 -9.85
CA ASP A 24 -5.91 6.44 -10.71
C ASP A 24 -6.78 5.48 -9.91
N PHE A 25 -6.18 4.75 -8.97
CA PHE A 25 -6.93 3.84 -8.10
C PHE A 25 -7.95 4.59 -7.23
N LEU A 26 -7.56 5.73 -6.69
CA LEU A 26 -8.48 6.58 -5.91
C LEU A 26 -9.62 7.11 -6.78
N ILE A 27 -9.33 7.54 -8.00
CA ILE A 27 -10.36 8.01 -8.95
C ILE A 27 -11.35 6.88 -9.25
N ASP A 28 -10.86 5.67 -9.53
CA ASP A 28 -11.71 4.51 -9.82
C ASP A 28 -12.62 4.12 -8.64
N ASN A 29 -12.25 4.51 -7.44
CA ASN A 29 -13.02 4.27 -6.22
C ASN A 29 -13.79 5.51 -5.74
N SER A 30 -13.93 6.53 -6.58
CA SER A 30 -14.62 7.80 -6.26
C SER A 30 -13.99 8.54 -5.07
N LEU A 31 -12.67 8.43 -4.92
CA LEU A 31 -11.90 9.04 -3.83
C LEU A 31 -10.91 10.08 -4.32
N GLN A 32 -11.17 10.68 -5.50
CA GLN A 32 -10.27 11.67 -6.11
C GLN A 32 -10.01 12.90 -5.24
N ASP A 33 -10.92 13.21 -4.32
CA ASP A 33 -10.80 14.35 -3.41
C ASP A 33 -10.13 13.97 -2.07
N SER A 34 -9.75 12.70 -1.92
CA SER A 34 -9.07 12.21 -0.72
C SER A 34 -7.57 12.38 -0.82
N GLU A 35 -6.93 12.51 0.33
CA GLU A 35 -5.47 12.55 0.43
C GLU A 35 -4.94 11.24 0.97
N LEU A 36 -3.90 10.72 0.31
CA LEU A 36 -3.21 9.49 0.69
C LEU A 36 -1.73 9.78 0.85
N LEU A 37 -1.16 9.33 1.96
CA LEU A 37 0.29 9.38 2.19
C LEU A 37 0.87 7.98 2.05
N ILE A 38 1.90 7.84 1.21
CA ILE A 38 2.68 6.62 1.08
C ILE A 38 4.09 6.90 1.59
N ARG A 39 4.51 6.15 2.60
CA ARG A 39 5.84 6.29 3.21
C ARG A 39 6.67 5.06 2.90
N LEU A 40 7.84 5.27 2.32
CA LEU A 40 8.81 4.23 1.99
C LEU A 40 9.90 4.25 3.06
N VAL A 41 9.96 3.20 3.86
CA VAL A 41 10.73 3.17 5.11
C VAL A 41 11.70 2.00 5.17
N SER A 42 12.59 2.05 6.17
CA SER A 42 13.55 0.99 6.47
C SER A 42 12.92 -0.14 7.31
N PRO A 43 13.58 -1.32 7.36
CA PRO A 43 13.13 -2.41 8.23
C PRO A 43 13.03 -2.00 9.71
N VAL A 44 13.99 -1.21 10.20
CA VAL A 44 13.99 -0.75 11.60
C VAL A 44 12.75 0.09 11.89
N GLU A 45 12.42 1.02 11.00
CA GLU A 45 11.27 1.91 11.21
C GLU A 45 9.96 1.13 11.18
N ILE A 46 9.78 0.23 10.22
CA ILE A 46 8.51 -0.52 10.15
C ILE A 46 8.35 -1.49 11.33
N GLN A 47 9.45 -2.03 11.83
CA GLN A 47 9.41 -2.88 13.02
C GLN A 47 8.94 -2.10 14.25
N VAL A 48 9.43 -0.87 14.44
CA VAL A 48 9.00 0.02 15.52
C VAL A 48 7.51 0.32 15.41
N LEU A 49 7.05 0.67 14.22
CA LEU A 49 5.63 0.97 13.97
C LEU A 49 4.74 -0.25 14.20
N ASN A 50 5.18 -1.42 13.76
CA ASN A 50 4.44 -2.66 13.92
C ASN A 50 4.31 -3.05 15.40
N LYS A 51 5.37 -2.87 16.17
CA LYS A 51 5.36 -3.09 17.61
C LYS A 51 4.43 -2.11 18.33
N GLU A 52 4.55 -0.83 18.01
CA GLU A 52 3.81 0.24 18.70
C GLU A 52 2.31 0.19 18.42
N TYR A 53 1.91 -0.04 17.15
CA TYR A 53 0.53 0.07 16.72
C TYR A 53 -0.19 -1.27 16.50
N ARG A 54 0.55 -2.36 16.36
CA ARG A 54 -0.01 -3.71 16.11
C ARG A 54 0.41 -4.74 17.15
N ASP A 55 1.23 -4.34 18.11
CA ASP A 55 1.78 -5.20 19.16
C ASP A 55 2.55 -6.41 18.62
N LYS A 56 3.21 -6.22 17.47
CA LYS A 56 4.03 -7.24 16.81
C LYS A 56 5.44 -6.73 16.62
N ASN A 57 6.38 -7.22 17.43
CA ASN A 57 7.78 -6.79 17.35
C ASN A 57 8.51 -7.53 16.23
N GLN A 58 8.12 -7.24 14.99
CA GLN A 58 8.72 -7.86 13.81
C GLN A 58 8.64 -6.93 12.60
N VAL A 59 9.52 -7.15 11.63
CA VAL A 59 9.50 -6.48 10.34
C VAL A 59 8.34 -7.04 9.50
N THR A 60 7.69 -6.19 8.72
CA THR A 60 6.65 -6.59 7.78
C THR A 60 6.80 -5.82 6.48
N ASN A 61 6.03 -6.16 5.45
CA ASN A 61 6.11 -5.51 4.15
C ASN A 61 5.32 -4.20 4.09
N VAL A 62 4.10 -4.17 4.62
CA VAL A 62 3.22 -3.00 4.54
C VAL A 62 2.35 -2.88 5.79
N LEU A 63 2.12 -1.64 6.23
CA LEU A 63 1.17 -1.29 7.29
C LEU A 63 0.29 -0.17 6.78
N SER A 64 -0.98 -0.21 7.16
CA SER A 64 -1.96 0.83 6.83
C SER A 64 -2.54 1.42 8.10
N PHE A 65 -2.60 2.75 8.16
CA PHE A 65 -3.12 3.50 9.30
C PHE A 65 -4.21 4.46 8.83
N GLN A 66 -5.44 4.22 9.24
CA GLN A 66 -6.56 5.12 8.92
C GLN A 66 -6.36 6.46 9.61
N SER A 67 -6.83 7.53 8.95
CA SER A 67 -6.79 8.85 9.54
C SER A 67 -7.79 8.97 10.69
N ASP A 68 -7.33 9.55 11.81
CA ASP A 68 -8.19 9.86 12.97
C ASP A 68 -8.83 11.24 12.87
N ILE A 69 -8.55 11.99 11.80
CA ILE A 69 -9.11 13.34 11.62
C ILE A 69 -10.56 13.23 11.16
N PRO A 70 -11.54 13.82 11.90
CA PRO A 70 -12.93 13.79 11.49
C PRO A 70 -13.15 14.47 10.14
N GLU A 71 -13.99 13.91 9.28
CA GLU A 71 -14.36 14.47 7.98
C GLU A 71 -14.91 15.90 8.09
N GLU A 72 -15.46 16.26 9.24
CA GLU A 72 -16.07 17.56 9.54
C GLU A 72 -15.08 18.71 9.54
N VAL A 73 -13.77 18.42 9.61
CA VAL A 73 -12.71 19.43 9.59
C VAL A 73 -12.34 19.88 8.17
N GLY A 74 -13.02 19.32 7.16
CA GLY A 74 -12.93 19.78 5.77
C GLY A 74 -11.80 19.20 4.95
N GLU A 75 -10.99 18.30 5.51
CA GLU A 75 -9.95 17.59 4.79
C GLU A 75 -10.28 16.10 4.77
N SER A 76 -10.38 15.52 3.58
CA SER A 76 -10.62 14.08 3.42
C SER A 76 -9.28 13.35 3.41
N LEU A 77 -8.78 13.03 4.61
CA LEU A 77 -7.56 12.24 4.77
C LEU A 77 -7.93 10.76 4.83
N LEU A 78 -7.47 10.00 3.84
CA LEU A 78 -7.70 8.56 3.81
C LEU A 78 -6.84 7.84 4.83
N GLY A 79 -5.57 8.18 4.89
CA GLY A 79 -4.61 7.62 5.84
C GLY A 79 -3.21 7.45 5.25
N ASP A 80 -2.41 6.64 5.94
CA ASP A 80 -1.03 6.37 5.59
C ASP A 80 -0.85 4.90 5.23
N VAL A 81 -0.13 4.66 4.13
CA VAL A 81 0.38 3.34 3.77
C VAL A 81 1.89 3.37 3.95
N VAL A 82 2.42 2.54 4.83
CA VAL A 82 3.84 2.48 5.14
C VAL A 82 4.41 1.19 4.56
N ILE A 83 5.39 1.30 3.69
CA ILE A 83 5.97 0.16 2.95
C ILE A 83 7.44 0.02 3.27
N CYS A 84 7.85 -1.18 3.68
CA CYS A 84 9.26 -1.51 3.84
C CYS A 84 9.83 -1.98 2.50
N VAL A 85 10.59 -1.10 1.85
CA VAL A 85 11.12 -1.34 0.50
C VAL A 85 12.03 -2.56 0.46
N ASP A 86 12.88 -2.75 1.47
CA ASP A 86 13.80 -3.90 1.53
C ASP A 86 13.05 -5.24 1.54
N VAL A 87 11.98 -5.33 2.32
CA VAL A 87 11.15 -6.55 2.37
C VAL A 87 10.44 -6.78 1.04
N VAL A 88 9.87 -5.73 0.45
CA VAL A 88 9.19 -5.83 -0.85
C VAL A 88 10.16 -6.28 -1.94
N ARG A 89 11.38 -5.75 -1.94
CA ARG A 89 12.41 -6.12 -2.91
C ARG A 89 12.81 -7.59 -2.74
N GLU A 90 12.99 -8.05 -1.52
CA GLU A 90 13.30 -9.45 -1.22
C GLU A 90 12.18 -10.39 -1.64
N GLU A 91 10.94 -10.05 -1.30
CA GLU A 91 9.76 -10.83 -1.70
C GLU A 91 9.64 -10.94 -3.23
N ALA A 92 9.86 -9.85 -3.93
CA ALA A 92 9.83 -9.83 -5.39
C ALA A 92 10.89 -10.77 -5.97
N LEU A 93 12.10 -10.70 -5.45
CA LEU A 93 13.21 -11.55 -5.88
C LEU A 93 12.90 -13.03 -5.66
N LEU A 94 12.41 -13.39 -4.48
CA LEU A 94 12.08 -14.77 -4.14
C LEU A 94 10.92 -15.33 -4.95
N SER A 95 9.98 -14.47 -5.36
CA SER A 95 8.78 -14.86 -6.13
C SER A 95 8.98 -14.76 -7.63
N GLY A 96 10.12 -14.30 -8.11
CA GLY A 96 10.37 -14.09 -9.53
C GLY A 96 9.54 -12.96 -10.14
N LYS A 97 9.13 -11.99 -9.36
CA LYS A 97 8.35 -10.82 -9.79
C LYS A 97 9.25 -9.62 -9.97
N ARG A 98 8.80 -8.66 -10.80
CA ARG A 98 9.47 -7.37 -10.88
C ARG A 98 9.23 -6.60 -9.59
N PHE A 99 10.28 -5.92 -9.10
CA PHE A 99 10.16 -5.10 -7.90
C PHE A 99 9.06 -4.03 -8.05
N SER A 100 9.02 -3.33 -9.18
CA SER A 100 8.01 -2.28 -9.42
C SER A 100 6.58 -2.83 -9.38
N ASP A 101 6.36 -4.03 -9.90
CA ASP A 101 5.05 -4.68 -9.89
C ASP A 101 4.63 -5.05 -8.46
N HIS A 102 5.57 -5.60 -7.69
CA HIS A 102 5.27 -5.97 -6.31
C HIS A 102 5.09 -4.75 -5.40
N LEU A 103 5.86 -3.69 -5.63
CA LEU A 103 5.69 -2.42 -4.93
C LEU A 103 4.30 -1.83 -5.20
N THR A 104 3.88 -1.82 -6.46
CA THR A 104 2.53 -1.37 -6.84
C THR A 104 1.46 -2.21 -6.15
N HIS A 105 1.63 -3.54 -6.15
CA HIS A 105 0.70 -4.44 -5.46
C HIS A 105 0.59 -4.11 -3.96
N MET A 106 1.72 -3.90 -3.30
CA MET A 106 1.72 -3.56 -1.86
C MET A 106 1.04 -2.22 -1.59
N ALA A 107 1.25 -1.23 -2.45
CA ALA A 107 0.57 0.06 -2.31
C ALA A 107 -0.96 -0.09 -2.45
N ILE A 108 -1.42 -0.79 -3.47
CA ILE A 108 -2.86 -1.04 -3.69
C ILE A 108 -3.45 -1.85 -2.53
N HIS A 109 -2.74 -2.88 -2.08
CA HIS A 109 -3.14 -3.69 -0.93
C HIS A 109 -3.32 -2.83 0.33
N GLY A 110 -2.36 -1.94 0.59
CA GLY A 110 -2.45 -1.01 1.72
C GLY A 110 -3.62 -0.06 1.62
N VAL A 111 -3.91 0.47 0.43
CA VAL A 111 -5.07 1.35 0.22
C VAL A 111 -6.37 0.59 0.46
N LEU A 112 -6.48 -0.66 0.00
CA LEU A 112 -7.68 -1.47 0.24
C LEU A 112 -7.93 -1.69 1.74
N HIS A 113 -6.88 -1.87 2.53
CA HIS A 113 -7.03 -1.91 4.00
C HIS A 113 -7.57 -0.60 4.55
N LEU A 114 -7.12 0.55 4.02
CA LEU A 114 -7.67 1.85 4.43
C LEU A 114 -9.15 1.98 4.10
N LEU A 115 -9.61 1.32 3.03
CA LEU A 115 -11.01 1.31 2.61
C LEU A 115 -11.87 0.29 3.38
N GLY A 116 -11.29 -0.40 4.36
CA GLY A 116 -12.01 -1.35 5.20
C GLY A 116 -11.98 -2.80 4.74
N HIS A 117 -11.26 -3.10 3.66
CA HIS A 117 -11.07 -4.50 3.25
C HIS A 117 -10.07 -5.18 4.18
N ASP A 118 -10.29 -6.44 4.46
CA ASP A 118 -9.39 -7.26 5.27
C ASP A 118 -9.38 -8.71 4.78
N HIS A 119 -8.58 -9.55 5.43
CA HIS A 119 -8.53 -10.99 5.17
C HIS A 119 -8.70 -11.79 6.47
N ALA A 120 -9.56 -11.29 7.35
CA ALA A 120 -9.87 -11.94 8.63
C ALA A 120 -10.58 -13.28 8.45
N ASP A 121 -11.36 -13.42 7.37
CA ASP A 121 -12.00 -14.68 6.98
C ASP A 121 -11.84 -14.93 5.48
N MET A 122 -12.20 -16.11 5.02
CA MET A 122 -12.03 -16.53 3.63
C MET A 122 -12.85 -15.68 2.65
N THR A 123 -14.06 -15.29 3.03
CA THR A 123 -14.93 -14.46 2.16
C THR A 123 -14.36 -13.07 1.97
N SER A 124 -13.91 -12.42 3.06
CA SER A 124 -13.29 -11.10 3.01
C SER A 124 -11.97 -11.14 2.23
N ALA A 125 -11.15 -12.17 2.46
CA ALA A 125 -9.89 -12.37 1.75
C ALA A 125 -10.12 -12.53 0.25
N ASN A 126 -11.07 -13.37 -0.16
CA ASN A 126 -11.38 -13.59 -1.58
C ASN A 126 -11.86 -12.32 -2.25
N LYS A 127 -12.67 -11.52 -1.57
CA LYS A 127 -13.16 -10.25 -2.09
C LYS A 127 -12.01 -9.26 -2.31
N MET A 128 -11.15 -9.10 -1.31
CA MET A 128 -10.01 -8.22 -1.38
C MET A 128 -9.04 -8.63 -2.49
N GLU A 129 -8.68 -9.92 -2.55
CA GLU A 129 -7.80 -10.45 -3.58
C GLU A 129 -8.39 -10.29 -4.98
N SER A 130 -9.70 -10.45 -5.14
CA SER A 130 -10.38 -10.25 -6.42
C SER A 130 -10.24 -8.81 -6.91
N ILE A 131 -10.39 -7.84 -6.03
CA ILE A 131 -10.20 -6.42 -6.35
C ILE A 131 -8.75 -6.15 -6.77
N GLU A 132 -7.78 -6.70 -6.01
CA GLU A 132 -6.37 -6.56 -6.34
C GLU A 132 -6.04 -7.15 -7.70
N ILE A 133 -6.48 -8.38 -7.97
CA ILE A 133 -6.25 -9.09 -9.23
C ILE A 133 -6.80 -8.28 -10.41
N ASP A 134 -8.03 -7.81 -10.31
CA ASP A 134 -8.69 -7.08 -11.39
C ASP A 134 -8.00 -5.75 -11.67
N TYR A 135 -7.61 -5.01 -10.63
CA TYR A 135 -6.94 -3.74 -10.82
C TYR A 135 -5.52 -3.91 -11.37
N LEU A 136 -4.75 -4.86 -10.84
CA LEU A 136 -3.41 -5.16 -11.32
C LEU A 136 -3.43 -5.63 -12.77
N ASP A 137 -4.43 -6.39 -13.17
CA ASP A 137 -4.61 -6.83 -14.55
C ASP A 137 -4.74 -5.65 -15.51
N LYS A 138 -5.48 -4.61 -15.12
CA LYS A 138 -5.58 -3.36 -15.92
C LYS A 138 -4.23 -2.68 -16.12
N LEU A 139 -3.30 -2.87 -15.20
CA LEU A 139 -1.95 -2.31 -15.26
C LEU A 139 -0.97 -3.22 -16.01
N GLY A 140 -1.43 -4.37 -16.49
CA GLY A 140 -0.57 -5.36 -17.14
C GLY A 140 0.26 -6.18 -16.16
N ILE A 141 -0.14 -6.21 -14.89
CA ILE A 141 0.54 -6.98 -13.84
C ILE A 141 -0.21 -8.30 -13.65
N SER A 142 0.52 -9.42 -13.74
CA SER A 142 -0.03 -10.76 -13.56
C SER A 142 -0.62 -10.96 -12.17
N ASN A 143 -1.59 -11.89 -12.08
CA ASN A 143 -2.20 -12.26 -10.79
C ASN A 143 -1.11 -12.63 -9.77
N PRO A 144 -0.97 -11.87 -8.66
CA PRO A 144 0.10 -12.09 -7.69
C PRO A 144 -0.09 -13.34 -6.84
N TYR A 145 -1.28 -13.97 -6.91
CA TYR A 145 -1.65 -15.09 -6.06
C TYR A 145 -1.52 -16.45 -6.77
N ILE A 146 -0.96 -16.48 -7.97
CA ILE A 146 -0.68 -17.73 -8.69
C ILE A 146 0.78 -17.88 -9.10
#